data_5d4c3e642771e6ddefba22571ac32dc7
#
_entry.id   5d4c3e642771e6ddefba22571ac32dc7
#
_cell.length_a   1.000
_cell.length_b   1.000
_cell.length_c   1.000
_cell.angle_alpha   90.00
_cell.angle_beta   90.00
_cell.angle_gamma   90.00
#
_symmetry.space_group_name_H-M   'P 1'
#
loop_
_entity.id
_entity.type
_entity.pdbx_description
1 polymer ?
#
loop_
_entity_poly.entity_id
_entity_poly.type
_entity_poly.pdbx_seq_one_letter_code
_entity_poly.pdbx_strand_id
1 'polypeptide(L)'
;GKSYQAIEFVLIYFMKVLHIGQVIGGLDIYIRNSIIYAEGGYEYILVHGDKDNNKPIEKNGERVKEYGISLYRNLNLWNDFKAIIQAVRIIRKERPDLLHCHSAKGGVVGRVAGFLTRTKTFYTPHAFSFLSTQSRLKRKIYLFIERSTKLNAWLLACSESERAMGINLVHYHEDKALVWNNAVPDAVNELGNDEA
;
A
#
# COMPACT_ATOMS: atom_id res chain seq x y z
N GLY A 1 -45.01 14.86 30.54
CA GLY A 1 -44.33 14.73 29.26
C GLY A 1 -42.94 14.15 29.47
N LYS A 2 -42.77 12.87 29.19
CA LYS A 2 -41.45 12.23 29.16
C LYS A 2 -40.84 12.51 27.80
N SER A 3 -39.85 13.39 27.75
CA SER A 3 -39.00 13.61 26.56
C SER A 3 -38.10 12.39 26.41
N TYR A 4 -38.37 11.56 25.42
CA TYR A 4 -37.43 10.56 24.96
C TYR A 4 -36.34 11.31 24.19
N GLN A 5 -35.19 11.51 24.82
CA GLN A 5 -33.97 11.83 24.08
C GLN A 5 -33.61 10.59 23.27
N ALA A 6 -33.85 10.65 21.98
CA ALA A 6 -33.30 9.69 21.03
C ALA A 6 -31.76 9.84 21.06
N ILE A 7 -31.11 8.87 21.66
CA ILE A 7 -29.67 8.74 21.54
C ILE A 7 -29.43 8.26 20.09
N GLU A 8 -29.15 9.19 19.20
CA GLU A 8 -28.59 8.85 17.88
C GLU A 8 -27.21 8.23 18.12
N PHE A 9 -27.15 6.91 18.09
CA PHE A 9 -25.90 6.21 17.91
C PHE A 9 -25.40 6.55 16.48
N VAL A 10 -24.59 7.59 16.37
CA VAL A 10 -23.78 7.80 15.17
C VAL A 10 -22.79 6.63 15.16
N LEU A 11 -23.07 5.61 14.38
CA LEU A 11 -22.12 4.57 14.03
C LEU A 11 -21.03 5.26 13.21
N ILE A 12 -19.97 5.71 13.89
CA ILE A 12 -18.76 6.18 13.20
C ILE A 12 -18.15 4.94 12.58
N TYR A 13 -18.41 4.75 11.30
CA TYR A 13 -17.79 3.68 10.51
C TYR A 13 -16.35 4.07 10.26
N PHE A 14 -15.43 3.42 10.96
CA PHE A 14 -14.01 3.56 10.71
C PHE A 14 -13.64 2.65 9.55
N MET A 15 -13.24 3.25 8.42
CA MET A 15 -12.72 2.49 7.29
C MET A 15 -11.40 1.82 7.70
N LYS A 16 -11.33 0.50 7.49
CA LYS A 16 -10.14 -0.31 7.77
C LYS A 16 -9.26 -0.43 6.54
N VAL A 17 -8.05 0.08 6.62
CA VAL A 17 -7.06 0.07 5.54
C VAL A 17 -5.92 -0.87 5.88
N LEU A 18 -5.65 -1.84 5.01
CA LEU A 18 -4.53 -2.74 5.14
C LEU A 18 -3.44 -2.39 4.13
N HIS A 19 -2.29 -1.94 4.63
CA HIS A 19 -1.09 -1.74 3.83
C HIS A 19 -0.30 -3.04 3.70
N ILE A 20 0.20 -3.33 2.50
CA ILE A 20 1.07 -4.49 2.24
C ILE A 20 2.29 -4.09 1.42
N GLY A 21 3.48 -4.32 1.95
CA GLY A 21 4.74 -3.97 1.30
C GLY A 21 5.94 -4.37 2.13
N GLN A 22 7.13 -4.35 1.52
CA GLN A 22 8.38 -4.49 2.26
C GLN A 22 8.69 -3.17 2.97
N VAL A 23 8.90 -3.21 4.28
CA VAL A 23 9.14 -2.01 5.11
C VAL A 23 10.65 -1.77 5.19
N ILE A 24 11.24 -1.30 4.08
CA ILE A 24 12.69 -1.11 3.93
C ILE A 24 12.97 0.25 3.29
N GLY A 25 13.90 1.00 3.88
CA GLY A 25 14.40 2.27 3.31
C GLY A 25 13.31 3.32 3.12
N GLY A 26 13.30 3.98 1.97
CA GLY A 26 12.33 5.05 1.66
C GLY A 26 10.87 4.57 1.67
N LEU A 27 10.63 3.30 1.38
CA LEU A 27 9.28 2.73 1.42
C LEU A 27 8.74 2.64 2.86
N ASP A 28 9.59 2.33 3.83
CA ASP A 28 9.21 2.37 5.25
C ASP A 28 8.74 3.78 5.64
N ILE A 29 9.54 4.79 5.29
CA ILE A 29 9.19 6.20 5.57
C ILE A 29 7.86 6.57 4.92
N TYR A 30 7.66 6.19 3.65
CA TYR A 30 6.42 6.50 2.93
C TYR A 30 5.20 5.86 3.59
N ILE A 31 5.24 4.55 3.87
CA ILE A 31 4.11 3.83 4.49
C ILE A 31 3.82 4.41 5.88
N ARG A 32 4.86 4.64 6.66
CA ARG A 32 4.77 5.21 8.00
C ARG A 32 4.12 6.59 8.00
N ASN A 33 4.58 7.48 7.12
CA ASN A 33 4.00 8.81 6.97
C ASN A 33 2.54 8.75 6.47
N SER A 34 2.24 7.86 5.52
CA SER A 34 0.87 7.66 5.02
C SER A 34 -0.10 7.22 6.12
N ILE A 35 0.37 6.48 7.12
CA ILE A 35 -0.44 6.04 8.25
C ILE A 35 -0.53 7.15 9.32
N ILE A 36 0.61 7.70 9.74
CA ILE A 36 0.68 8.65 10.87
C ILE A 36 -0.04 9.94 10.56
N TYR A 37 0.20 10.52 9.37
CA TYR A 37 -0.32 11.83 8.98
C TYR A 37 -1.66 11.77 8.25
N ALA A 38 -2.23 10.60 8.01
CA ALA A 38 -3.56 10.51 7.44
C ALA A 38 -4.59 11.10 8.39
N GLU A 39 -5.35 12.06 7.90
CA GLU A 39 -6.49 12.62 8.61
C GLU A 39 -7.71 11.68 8.52
N GLY A 40 -8.60 11.77 9.50
CA GLY A 40 -9.83 10.98 9.56
C GLY A 40 -9.74 9.75 10.45
N GLY A 41 -10.90 9.12 10.67
CA GLY A 41 -11.04 7.94 11.52
C GLY A 41 -10.77 6.65 10.74
N TYR A 42 -9.51 6.32 10.50
CA TYR A 42 -9.11 5.08 9.83
C TYR A 42 -8.44 4.13 10.80
N GLU A 43 -8.81 2.84 10.73
CA GLU A 43 -8.07 1.75 11.36
C GLU A 43 -7.02 1.25 10.36
N TYR A 44 -5.76 1.19 10.78
CA TYR A 44 -4.66 0.74 9.91
C TYR A 44 -4.13 -0.61 10.33
N ILE A 45 -3.80 -1.42 9.33
CA ILE A 45 -3.09 -2.69 9.50
C ILE A 45 -1.90 -2.68 8.54
N LEU A 46 -0.74 -3.12 9.00
CA LEU A 46 0.47 -3.26 8.19
C LEU A 46 0.82 -4.74 8.02
N VAL A 47 0.99 -5.17 6.78
CA VAL A 47 1.55 -6.48 6.41
C VAL A 47 2.90 -6.26 5.74
N HIS A 48 3.95 -6.82 6.31
CA HIS A 48 5.33 -6.62 5.85
C HIS A 48 6.10 -7.93 5.76
N GLY A 49 7.35 -7.89 5.29
CA GLY A 49 8.22 -9.06 5.29
C GLY A 49 8.56 -9.48 6.72
N ASP A 50 8.51 -10.78 7.02
CA ASP A 50 8.82 -11.33 8.34
C ASP A 50 10.29 -11.12 8.77
N LYS A 51 11.15 -10.75 7.79
CA LYS A 51 12.56 -10.39 8.01
C LYS A 51 12.84 -8.89 7.91
N ASP A 52 11.80 -8.08 7.71
CA ASP A 52 11.95 -6.63 7.69
C ASP A 52 12.24 -6.14 9.11
N ASN A 53 13.28 -5.32 9.24
CA ASN A 53 13.65 -4.74 10.54
C ASN A 53 12.97 -3.38 10.71
N ASN A 54 11.67 -3.40 10.91
CA ASN A 54 10.88 -2.19 11.10
C ASN A 54 10.63 -1.91 12.59
N LYS A 55 10.56 -0.62 12.93
CA LYS A 55 10.06 -0.19 14.23
C LYS A 55 8.53 -0.19 14.20
N PRO A 56 7.86 -0.55 15.32
CA PRO A 56 6.41 -0.44 15.41
C PRO A 56 5.90 0.94 15.01
N ILE A 57 4.75 0.98 14.35
CA ILE A 57 4.07 2.24 14.02
C ILE A 57 3.06 2.54 15.12
N GLU A 58 3.08 3.78 15.60
CA GLU A 58 2.08 4.31 16.54
C GLU A 58 1.34 5.47 15.89
N LYS A 59 0.02 5.48 16.05
CA LYS A 59 -0.86 6.55 15.61
C LYS A 59 -1.80 6.92 16.77
N ASN A 60 -1.82 8.19 17.14
CA ASN A 60 -2.64 8.72 18.24
C ASN A 60 -2.45 7.97 19.59
N GLY A 61 -1.21 7.51 19.86
CA GLY A 61 -0.87 6.78 21.08
C GLY A 61 -1.25 5.28 21.05
N GLU A 62 -1.82 4.79 19.95
CA GLU A 62 -2.13 3.38 19.76
C GLU A 62 -1.19 2.73 18.76
N ARG A 63 -0.78 1.50 19.05
CA ARG A 63 0.08 0.73 18.16
C ARG A 63 -0.73 0.18 16.97
N VAL A 64 -0.25 0.46 15.76
CA VAL A 64 -0.80 -0.12 14.55
C VAL A 64 -0.59 -1.64 14.55
N LYS A 65 -1.62 -2.39 14.16
CA LYS A 65 -1.56 -3.84 14.09
C LYS A 65 -0.69 -4.29 12.92
N GLU A 66 0.26 -5.17 13.18
CA GLU A 66 1.25 -5.61 12.20
C GLU A 66 1.28 -7.13 12.03
N TYR A 67 1.56 -7.57 10.81
CA TYR A 67 1.73 -8.99 10.44
C TYR A 67 2.97 -9.18 9.58
N GLY A 68 3.86 -10.10 9.99
CA GLY A 68 4.97 -10.56 9.17
C GLY A 68 4.55 -11.71 8.25
N ILE A 69 4.90 -11.63 6.96
CA ILE A 69 4.70 -12.70 5.98
C ILE A 69 6.00 -13.00 5.21
N SER A 70 6.03 -14.09 4.45
CA SER A 70 7.19 -14.51 3.65
C SER A 70 7.43 -13.62 2.43
N LEU A 71 7.48 -12.31 2.62
CA LEU A 71 7.65 -11.28 1.58
C LEU A 71 9.13 -10.90 1.49
N TYR A 72 9.87 -11.55 0.59
CA TYR A 72 11.32 -11.34 0.44
C TYR A 72 11.66 -10.61 -0.85
N ARG A 73 12.77 -9.88 -0.87
CA ARG A 73 13.23 -9.13 -2.04
C ARG A 73 13.57 -10.01 -3.23
N ASN A 74 14.12 -11.19 -2.99
CA ASN A 74 14.50 -12.12 -4.04
C ASN A 74 13.29 -12.79 -4.70
N LEU A 75 13.35 -12.98 -6.02
CA LEU A 75 12.35 -13.75 -6.74
C LEU A 75 12.45 -15.24 -6.34
N ASN A 76 11.42 -15.74 -5.69
CA ASN A 76 11.27 -17.14 -5.33
C ASN A 76 9.79 -17.49 -5.36
N LEU A 77 9.39 -18.23 -6.38
CA LEU A 77 7.97 -18.56 -6.63
C LEU A 77 7.30 -19.24 -5.45
N TRP A 78 8.04 -20.08 -4.70
CA TRP A 78 7.50 -20.76 -3.53
C TRP A 78 7.21 -19.78 -2.38
N ASN A 79 8.16 -18.89 -2.10
CA ASN A 79 7.97 -17.87 -1.07
C ASN A 79 6.86 -16.89 -1.47
N ASP A 80 6.80 -16.52 -2.75
CA ASP A 80 5.77 -15.60 -3.28
C ASP A 80 4.37 -16.25 -3.17
N PHE A 81 4.24 -17.53 -3.49
CA PHE A 81 3.01 -18.28 -3.31
C PHE A 81 2.59 -18.39 -1.83
N LYS A 82 3.57 -18.70 -0.95
CA LYS A 82 3.35 -18.71 0.50
C LYS A 82 2.89 -17.36 1.02
N ALA A 83 3.53 -16.27 0.58
CA ALA A 83 3.16 -14.89 0.94
C ALA A 83 1.72 -14.56 0.52
N ILE A 84 1.30 -14.98 -0.68
CA ILE A 84 -0.09 -14.80 -1.16
C ILE A 84 -1.08 -15.52 -0.24
N ILE A 85 -0.82 -16.79 0.12
CA ILE A 85 -1.69 -17.55 1.03
C ILE A 85 -1.78 -16.87 2.40
N GLN A 86 -0.65 -16.42 2.94
CA GLN A 86 -0.60 -15.70 4.21
C GLN A 86 -1.40 -14.40 4.14
N ALA A 87 -1.21 -13.60 3.08
CA ALA A 87 -1.96 -12.36 2.86
C ALA A 87 -3.47 -12.63 2.77
N VAL A 88 -3.90 -13.64 2.01
CA VAL A 88 -5.32 -14.03 1.90
C VAL A 88 -5.91 -14.39 3.27
N ARG A 89 -5.16 -15.14 4.10
CA ARG A 89 -5.62 -15.48 5.45
C ARG A 89 -5.78 -14.27 6.35
N ILE A 90 -4.82 -13.34 6.30
CA ILE A 90 -4.87 -12.09 7.07
C ILE A 90 -6.04 -11.23 6.59
N ILE A 91 -6.22 -11.03 5.28
CA ILE A 91 -7.33 -10.26 4.73
C ILE A 91 -8.68 -10.83 5.14
N ARG A 92 -8.85 -12.16 5.09
CA ARG A 92 -10.09 -12.82 5.53
C ARG A 92 -10.35 -12.68 7.03
N LYS A 93 -9.29 -12.69 7.84
CA LYS A 93 -9.37 -12.51 9.30
C LYS A 93 -9.73 -11.07 9.66
N GLU A 94 -9.02 -10.11 9.08
CA GLU A 94 -9.12 -8.69 9.43
C GLU A 94 -10.27 -7.97 8.72
N ARG A 95 -10.70 -8.49 7.56
CA ARG A 95 -11.78 -7.92 6.73
C ARG A 95 -11.61 -6.43 6.45
N PRO A 96 -10.46 -6.01 5.91
CA PRO A 96 -10.26 -4.60 5.58
C PRO A 96 -11.20 -4.16 4.46
N ASP A 97 -11.59 -2.89 4.50
CA ASP A 97 -12.39 -2.27 3.44
C ASP A 97 -11.56 -1.99 2.20
N LEU A 98 -10.25 -1.79 2.41
CA LEU A 98 -9.31 -1.39 1.37
C LEU A 98 -7.93 -2.00 1.61
N LEU A 99 -7.31 -2.48 0.51
CA LEU A 99 -5.90 -2.84 0.45
C LEU A 99 -5.11 -1.74 -0.24
N HIS A 100 -3.97 -1.37 0.31
CA HIS A 100 -2.99 -0.53 -0.34
C HIS A 100 -1.66 -1.28 -0.46
N CYS A 101 -1.34 -1.68 -1.68
CA CYS A 101 -0.17 -2.51 -1.99
C CYS A 101 0.97 -1.62 -2.48
N HIS A 102 2.19 -1.86 -1.96
CA HIS A 102 3.35 -1.03 -2.22
C HIS A 102 4.48 -1.80 -2.87
N SER A 103 5.16 -1.16 -3.85
CA SER A 103 6.31 -1.68 -4.60
C SER A 103 6.02 -3.00 -5.35
N ALA A 104 7.02 -3.51 -6.08
CA ALA A 104 6.83 -4.65 -6.96
C ALA A 104 6.34 -5.92 -6.23
N LYS A 105 7.01 -6.30 -5.14
CA LYS A 105 6.68 -7.55 -4.40
C LYS A 105 5.37 -7.44 -3.64
N GLY A 106 5.20 -6.39 -2.83
CA GLY A 106 3.94 -6.13 -2.13
C GLY A 106 2.78 -5.92 -3.10
N GLY A 107 3.07 -5.30 -4.25
CA GLY A 107 2.12 -5.12 -5.34
C GLY A 107 1.62 -6.42 -5.94
N VAL A 108 2.50 -7.36 -6.27
CA VAL A 108 2.10 -8.68 -6.81
C VAL A 108 1.30 -9.46 -5.78
N VAL A 109 1.85 -9.62 -4.57
CA VAL A 109 1.21 -10.40 -3.51
C VAL A 109 -0.14 -9.79 -3.11
N GLY A 110 -0.19 -8.47 -2.91
CA GLY A 110 -1.39 -7.78 -2.48
C GLY A 110 -2.49 -7.74 -3.54
N ARG A 111 -2.15 -7.48 -4.82
CA ARG A 111 -3.14 -7.47 -5.92
C ARG A 111 -3.76 -8.85 -6.13
N VAL A 112 -2.95 -9.91 -6.10
CA VAL A 112 -3.46 -11.29 -6.21
C VAL A 112 -4.32 -11.65 -4.99
N ALA A 113 -3.86 -11.35 -3.77
CA ALA A 113 -4.63 -11.62 -2.56
C ALA A 113 -5.95 -10.81 -2.52
N GLY A 114 -5.91 -9.54 -2.91
CA GLY A 114 -7.09 -8.68 -3.01
C GLY A 114 -8.12 -9.18 -4.03
N PHE A 115 -7.65 -9.65 -5.18
CA PHE A 115 -8.52 -10.27 -6.19
C PHE A 115 -9.19 -11.54 -5.64
N LEU A 116 -8.44 -12.45 -4.99
CA LEU A 116 -8.95 -13.69 -4.42
C LEU A 116 -9.93 -13.46 -3.25
N THR A 117 -9.79 -12.35 -2.55
CA THR A 117 -10.66 -11.99 -1.42
C THR A 117 -11.77 -11.01 -1.81
N ARG A 118 -11.77 -10.53 -3.06
CA ARG A 118 -12.69 -9.49 -3.57
C ARG A 118 -12.62 -8.18 -2.78
N THR A 119 -11.45 -7.86 -2.24
CA THR A 119 -11.22 -6.62 -1.50
C THR A 119 -10.77 -5.52 -2.45
N LYS A 120 -11.31 -4.30 -2.31
CA LYS A 120 -10.91 -3.14 -3.10
C LYS A 120 -9.41 -2.89 -2.91
N THR A 121 -8.66 -2.84 -4.01
CA THR A 121 -7.20 -2.83 -3.97
C THR A 121 -6.63 -1.66 -4.73
N PHE A 122 -5.74 -0.90 -4.08
CA PHE A 122 -4.89 0.12 -4.67
C PHE A 122 -3.45 -0.37 -4.71
N TYR A 123 -2.73 0.07 -5.72
CA TYR A 123 -1.32 -0.28 -5.93
C TYR A 123 -0.49 0.95 -6.24
N THR A 124 0.54 1.17 -5.45
CA THR A 124 1.56 2.21 -5.68
C THR A 124 2.90 1.53 -6.00
N PRO A 125 3.41 1.67 -7.24
CA PRO A 125 4.65 1.03 -7.67
C PRO A 125 5.90 1.54 -6.96
N HIS A 126 5.98 2.82 -6.66
CA HIS A 126 7.20 3.51 -6.20
C HIS A 126 8.37 3.30 -7.18
N ALA A 127 8.16 3.64 -8.43
CA ALA A 127 8.90 3.27 -9.61
C ALA A 127 8.68 1.80 -10.04
N PHE A 128 8.11 1.61 -11.21
CA PHE A 128 7.86 0.27 -11.75
C PHE A 128 9.15 -0.55 -11.88
N SER A 129 9.09 -1.82 -11.51
CA SER A 129 10.25 -2.72 -11.51
C SER A 129 10.93 -2.88 -12.87
N PHE A 130 10.20 -2.73 -13.98
CA PHE A 130 10.77 -2.79 -15.33
C PHE A 130 11.67 -1.59 -15.67
N LEU A 131 11.67 -0.53 -14.86
CA LEU A 131 12.60 0.61 -14.99
C LEU A 131 13.95 0.34 -14.31
N SER A 132 14.00 -0.59 -13.35
CA SER A 132 15.21 -0.88 -12.55
C SER A 132 16.23 -1.77 -13.25
N THR A 133 16.00 -2.17 -14.51
CA THR A 133 16.88 -3.09 -15.23
C THR A 133 17.22 -2.59 -16.63
N GLN A 134 18.48 -2.73 -17.02
CA GLN A 134 18.96 -2.48 -18.39
C GLN A 134 18.76 -3.68 -19.32
N SER A 135 18.54 -4.88 -18.77
CA SER A 135 18.31 -6.09 -19.55
C SER A 135 16.94 -6.05 -20.22
N ARG A 136 16.93 -6.09 -21.57
CA ARG A 136 15.69 -6.12 -22.37
C ARG A 136 14.78 -7.31 -22.00
N LEU A 137 15.38 -8.48 -21.72
CA LEU A 137 14.63 -9.68 -21.35
C LEU A 137 13.98 -9.52 -19.97
N LYS A 138 14.76 -9.08 -18.95
CA LYS A 138 14.22 -8.83 -17.60
C LYS A 138 13.12 -7.77 -17.63
N ARG A 139 13.31 -6.70 -18.41
CA ARG A 139 12.29 -5.65 -18.58
C ARG A 139 10.98 -6.21 -19.14
N LYS A 140 11.03 -7.09 -20.14
CA LYS A 140 9.85 -7.76 -20.70
C LYS A 140 9.18 -8.65 -19.66
N ILE A 141 9.95 -9.41 -18.88
CA ILE A 141 9.43 -10.27 -17.81
C ILE A 141 8.72 -9.44 -16.74
N TYR A 142 9.36 -8.37 -16.24
CA TYR A 142 8.75 -7.50 -15.23
C TYR A 142 7.48 -6.82 -15.75
N LEU A 143 7.50 -6.35 -16.98
CA LEU A 143 6.31 -5.76 -17.61
C LEU A 143 5.18 -6.79 -17.76
N PHE A 144 5.51 -8.02 -18.15
CA PHE A 144 4.55 -9.11 -18.21
C PHE A 144 3.94 -9.41 -16.83
N ILE A 145 4.75 -9.47 -15.78
CA ILE A 145 4.28 -9.65 -14.39
C ILE A 145 3.33 -8.52 -14.00
N GLU A 146 3.71 -7.26 -14.24
CA GLU A 146 2.87 -6.09 -13.94
C GLU A 146 1.52 -6.16 -14.64
N ARG A 147 1.50 -6.50 -15.93
CA ARG A 147 0.29 -6.65 -16.73
C ARG A 147 -0.61 -7.79 -16.22
N SER A 148 0.00 -8.94 -15.93
CA SER A 148 -0.74 -10.15 -15.51
C SER A 148 -1.33 -10.03 -14.12
N THR A 149 -0.67 -9.27 -13.22
CA THR A 149 -1.08 -9.14 -11.83
C THR A 149 -1.84 -7.85 -11.53
N LYS A 150 -2.09 -6.97 -12.51
CA LYS A 150 -2.90 -5.76 -12.28
C LYS A 150 -4.33 -6.10 -11.85
N LEU A 151 -4.91 -7.18 -12.44
CA LEU A 151 -6.25 -7.69 -12.09
C LEU A 151 -7.29 -6.56 -12.01
N ASN A 152 -8.02 -6.46 -10.88
CA ASN A 152 -9.01 -5.40 -10.64
C ASN A 152 -8.48 -4.22 -9.80
N ALA A 153 -7.16 -4.16 -9.56
CA ALA A 153 -6.57 -3.12 -8.75
C ALA A 153 -6.59 -1.75 -9.45
N TRP A 154 -6.65 -0.71 -8.65
CA TRP A 154 -6.47 0.67 -9.04
C TRP A 154 -4.99 1.03 -8.95
N LEU A 155 -4.47 1.72 -9.94
CA LEU A 155 -3.15 2.33 -9.86
C LEU A 155 -3.24 3.64 -9.07
N LEU A 156 -2.40 3.79 -8.06
CA LEU A 156 -2.22 5.02 -7.32
C LEU A 156 -0.77 5.47 -7.51
N ALA A 157 -0.53 6.18 -8.59
CA ALA A 157 0.81 6.59 -9.01
C ALA A 157 1.35 7.76 -8.17
N CYS A 158 2.65 7.79 -7.93
CA CYS A 158 3.31 8.88 -7.21
C CYS A 158 3.56 10.13 -8.07
N SER A 159 3.34 10.05 -9.38
CA SER A 159 3.53 11.15 -10.33
C SER A 159 2.72 10.94 -11.60
N GLU A 160 2.50 12.02 -12.37
CA GLU A 160 1.86 11.94 -13.68
C GLU A 160 2.65 11.07 -14.67
N SER A 161 3.98 11.10 -14.60
CA SER A 161 4.83 10.24 -15.45
C SER A 161 4.66 8.75 -15.11
N GLU A 162 4.54 8.40 -13.83
CA GLU A 162 4.26 7.03 -13.41
C GLU A 162 2.85 6.59 -13.80
N ARG A 163 1.87 7.48 -13.67
CA ARG A 163 0.50 7.25 -14.15
C ARG A 163 0.47 6.98 -15.66
N ALA A 164 1.13 7.82 -16.44
CA ALA A 164 1.23 7.66 -17.90
C ALA A 164 1.88 6.32 -18.29
N MET A 165 2.94 5.90 -17.59
CA MET A 165 3.55 4.57 -17.79
C MET A 165 2.59 3.43 -17.42
N GLY A 166 1.82 3.58 -16.34
CA GLY A 166 0.80 2.63 -15.95
C GLY A 166 -0.26 2.43 -17.03
N ILE A 167 -0.74 3.50 -17.63
CA ILE A 167 -1.73 3.46 -18.73
C ILE A 167 -1.10 2.89 -20.00
N ASN A 168 0.02 3.47 -20.46
CA ASN A 168 0.58 3.18 -21.78
C ASN A 168 1.32 1.84 -21.84
N LEU A 169 2.00 1.44 -20.75
CA LEU A 169 2.84 0.24 -20.74
C LEU A 169 2.19 -0.92 -19.98
N VAL A 170 1.54 -0.67 -18.84
CA VAL A 170 0.90 -1.74 -18.05
C VAL A 170 -0.55 -1.96 -18.48
N HIS A 171 -1.14 -1.00 -19.21
CA HIS A 171 -2.52 -1.03 -19.68
C HIS A 171 -3.57 -0.94 -18.55
N TYR A 172 -3.31 -0.12 -17.55
CA TYR A 172 -4.38 0.32 -16.65
C TYR A 172 -5.39 1.16 -17.43
N HIS A 173 -6.64 1.03 -17.10
CA HIS A 173 -7.68 1.91 -17.64
C HIS A 173 -7.53 3.31 -17.01
N GLU A 174 -7.80 4.37 -17.76
CA GLU A 174 -7.58 5.76 -17.28
C GLU A 174 -8.36 6.11 -16.02
N ASP A 175 -9.59 5.61 -15.91
CA ASP A 175 -10.47 5.79 -14.74
C ASP A 175 -9.98 5.05 -13.50
N LYS A 176 -9.08 4.06 -13.66
CA LYS A 176 -8.45 3.30 -12.58
C LYS A 176 -6.99 3.68 -12.32
N ALA A 177 -6.52 4.74 -12.93
CA ALA A 177 -5.16 5.25 -12.76
C ALA A 177 -5.21 6.67 -12.19
N LEU A 178 -4.95 6.81 -10.90
CA LEU A 178 -4.97 8.05 -10.16
C LEU A 178 -3.54 8.50 -9.82
N VAL A 179 -3.36 9.79 -9.56
CA VAL A 179 -2.11 10.32 -9.00
C VAL A 179 -2.34 10.68 -7.55
N TRP A 180 -1.41 10.23 -6.71
CA TRP A 180 -1.33 10.57 -5.30
C TRP A 180 0.07 11.06 -5.00
N ASN A 181 0.24 12.37 -4.91
CA ASN A 181 1.53 12.94 -4.56
C ASN A 181 1.94 12.53 -3.15
N ASN A 182 3.22 12.20 -2.99
CA ASN A 182 3.75 11.85 -1.67
C ASN A 182 3.54 13.01 -0.71
N ALA A 183 2.88 12.74 0.42
CA ALA A 183 2.83 13.70 1.51
C ALA A 183 4.24 13.83 2.11
N VAL A 184 4.82 15.02 2.00
CA VAL A 184 6.02 15.40 2.73
C VAL A 184 5.54 16.22 3.94
N PRO A 185 5.97 15.90 5.18
CA PRO A 185 5.65 16.75 6.32
C PRO A 185 6.15 18.17 6.10
N ASP A 186 5.36 19.17 6.48
CA ASP A 186 5.70 20.60 6.37
C ASP A 186 6.91 21.04 7.22
N ALA A 187 7.59 20.14 7.89
CA ALA A 187 8.71 20.37 8.80
C ALA A 187 10.00 20.89 8.13
N VAL A 188 10.00 21.25 6.85
CA VAL A 188 11.18 21.82 6.17
C VAL A 188 11.29 23.35 6.36
N ASN A 189 10.29 24.02 6.92
CA ASN A 189 10.29 25.49 7.04
C ASN A 189 10.90 26.05 8.34
N GLU A 190 11.39 25.23 9.26
CA GLU A 190 11.99 25.74 10.52
C GLU A 190 13.52 25.87 10.51
N LEU A 191 14.21 25.60 9.41
CA LEU A 191 15.68 25.69 9.33
C LEU A 191 16.18 26.91 8.52
N GLY A 192 15.43 28.00 8.47
CA GLY A 192 15.78 29.11 7.57
C GLY A 192 15.68 30.51 8.12
N ASN A 193 15.81 30.79 9.43
CA ASN A 193 15.79 32.18 9.91
C ASN A 193 16.66 32.49 11.14
N ASP A 194 17.73 31.78 11.38
CA ASP A 194 18.71 32.19 12.40
C ASP A 194 20.13 32.30 11.83
N GLU A 195 20.31 33.19 10.82
CA GLU A 195 21.61 33.78 10.51
C GLU A 195 21.36 35.05 9.66
N ALA A 196 21.21 36.21 10.34
CA ALA A 196 21.48 37.55 9.77
C ALA A 196 21.99 38.46 10.89
#